data_20ae72a3adbbe6f6e013c219d6d3eaf2
#
_entry.id   20ae72a3adbbe6f6e013c219d6d3eaf2
#
_cell.length_a   1.000
_cell.length_b   1.000
_cell.length_c   1.000
_cell.angle_alpha   90.00
_cell.angle_beta   90.00
_cell.angle_gamma   90.00
#
_symmetry.space_group_name_H-M   'P 1'
#
loop_
_entity.id
_entity.type
_entity.pdbx_description
1 polymer ?
#
loop_
_entity_poly.entity_id
_entity_poly.type
_entity_poly.pdbx_seq_one_letter_code
_entity_poly.pdbx_strand_id
1 'polypeptide(L)'
;MNLSKPFIQRPIATVLLTIGIALAGIAAFFVLPVSPLPQVEYPTISVSASMAGASPSTMASSVATPLERRLGTIAGVNEMTSRSSSGSTRVSLQFDLSRNIDSAAREVQAAINAARADLPASLRSNPTYRKANPASSPVIILALTSKTKTPGQIYDAVSNVVSQRLAQVDGVGDVELGGGSLPAVRVELLPFALHRYGISTADVRAASQAA
;
A
#
# COMPACT_ATOMS: atom_id res chain seq x y z
N MET A 1 -51.53 -27.83 -16.68
CA MET A 1 -51.82 -27.93 -15.24
C MET A 1 -52.07 -26.53 -14.71
N ASN A 2 -53.23 -26.31 -14.03
CA ASN A 2 -53.58 -24.96 -13.54
C ASN A 2 -53.00 -24.77 -12.13
N LEU A 3 -51.82 -24.18 -12.04
CA LEU A 3 -51.08 -23.94 -10.78
C LEU A 3 -51.85 -23.06 -9.78
N SER A 4 -52.77 -22.21 -10.27
CA SER A 4 -53.52 -21.30 -9.42
C SER A 4 -54.72 -21.98 -8.71
N LYS A 5 -55.18 -23.14 -9.18
CA LYS A 5 -56.36 -23.82 -8.64
C LYS A 5 -56.28 -24.19 -7.16
N PRO A 6 -55.16 -24.75 -6.62
CA PRO A 6 -55.07 -25.06 -5.19
C PRO A 6 -55.08 -23.83 -4.29
N PHE A 7 -54.55 -22.69 -4.77
CA PHE A 7 -54.53 -21.44 -4.01
C PHE A 7 -55.92 -20.81 -3.91
N ILE A 8 -56.72 -20.89 -4.97
CA ILE A 8 -58.12 -20.38 -4.98
C ILE A 8 -59.01 -21.26 -4.11
N GLN A 9 -58.79 -22.54 -4.05
CA GLN A 9 -59.63 -23.50 -3.29
C GLN A 9 -59.33 -23.47 -1.78
N ARG A 10 -58.18 -22.93 -1.36
CA ARG A 10 -57.78 -22.86 0.06
C ARG A 10 -57.32 -21.45 0.44
N PRO A 11 -58.26 -20.47 0.56
CA PRO A 11 -57.89 -19.05 0.78
C PRO A 11 -57.13 -18.81 2.09
N ILE A 12 -57.48 -19.50 3.18
CA ILE A 12 -56.82 -19.35 4.49
C ILE A 12 -55.36 -19.85 4.38
N ALA A 13 -55.13 -20.98 3.74
CA ALA A 13 -53.75 -21.49 3.56
C ALA A 13 -52.89 -20.54 2.70
N THR A 14 -53.50 -19.92 1.69
CA THR A 14 -52.80 -18.96 0.82
C THR A 14 -52.41 -17.70 1.60
N VAL A 15 -53.32 -17.15 2.42
CA VAL A 15 -53.02 -15.99 3.27
C VAL A 15 -51.89 -16.28 4.28
N LEU A 16 -51.94 -17.44 4.95
CA LEU A 16 -50.89 -17.85 5.89
C LEU A 16 -49.55 -18.05 5.19
N LEU A 17 -49.55 -18.63 4.00
CA LEU A 17 -48.33 -18.79 3.21
C LEU A 17 -47.74 -17.43 2.81
N THR A 18 -48.56 -16.50 2.37
CA THR A 18 -48.15 -15.13 2.02
C THR A 18 -47.54 -14.40 3.20
N ILE A 19 -48.21 -14.46 4.36
CA ILE A 19 -47.68 -13.84 5.61
C ILE A 19 -46.35 -14.51 6.01
N GLY A 20 -46.26 -15.86 5.90
CA GLY A 20 -45.04 -16.59 6.22
C GLY A 20 -43.86 -16.15 5.33
N ILE A 21 -44.09 -16.02 4.01
CA ILE A 21 -43.06 -15.54 3.08
C ILE A 21 -42.68 -14.08 3.36
N ALA A 22 -43.67 -13.24 3.66
CA ALA A 22 -43.39 -11.82 4.01
C ALA A 22 -42.53 -11.70 5.28
N LEU A 23 -42.86 -12.46 6.33
CA LEU A 23 -42.07 -12.49 7.57
C LEU A 23 -40.66 -13.04 7.34
N ALA A 24 -40.53 -14.11 6.55
CA ALA A 24 -39.23 -14.66 6.18
C ALA A 24 -38.39 -13.66 5.37
N GLY A 25 -39.04 -12.90 4.46
CA GLY A 25 -38.36 -11.84 3.71
C GLY A 25 -37.85 -10.70 4.60
N ILE A 26 -38.66 -10.27 5.57
CA ILE A 26 -38.28 -9.25 6.54
C ILE A 26 -37.10 -9.75 7.41
N ALA A 27 -37.17 -10.97 7.91
CA ALA A 27 -36.09 -11.55 8.70
C ALA A 27 -34.79 -11.67 7.87
N ALA A 28 -34.89 -12.14 6.62
CA ALA A 28 -33.75 -12.25 5.73
C ALA A 28 -33.10 -10.89 5.43
N PHE A 29 -33.88 -9.82 5.30
CA PHE A 29 -33.39 -8.47 5.05
C PHE A 29 -32.40 -7.99 6.14
N PHE A 30 -32.67 -8.31 7.40
CA PHE A 30 -31.79 -7.93 8.51
C PHE A 30 -30.54 -8.82 8.65
N VAL A 31 -30.55 -9.99 8.07
CA VAL A 31 -29.45 -10.97 8.15
C VAL A 31 -28.54 -10.90 6.91
N LEU A 32 -29.03 -10.39 5.78
CA LEU A 32 -28.20 -10.26 4.60
C LEU A 32 -27.05 -9.26 4.80
N PRO A 33 -25.80 -9.69 4.59
CA PRO A 33 -24.67 -8.77 4.61
C PRO A 33 -24.76 -7.82 3.41
N VAL A 34 -24.72 -6.51 3.68
CA VAL A 34 -24.68 -5.48 2.64
C VAL A 34 -23.24 -5.13 2.37
N SER A 35 -22.74 -5.44 1.18
CA SER A 35 -21.45 -4.93 0.71
C SER A 35 -21.68 -3.67 -0.13
N PRO A 36 -21.12 -2.52 0.25
CA PRO A 36 -21.33 -1.25 -0.47
C PRO A 36 -20.73 -1.23 -1.87
N LEU A 37 -19.75 -2.09 -2.15
CA LEU A 37 -19.09 -2.19 -3.45
C LEU A 37 -18.82 -3.66 -3.79
N PRO A 38 -19.01 -4.09 -5.06
CA PRO A 38 -18.52 -5.38 -5.49
C PRO A 38 -16.99 -5.38 -5.30
N GLN A 39 -16.47 -6.39 -4.62
CA GLN A 39 -15.03 -6.57 -4.43
C GLN A 39 -14.42 -7.05 -5.76
N VAL A 40 -14.13 -6.11 -6.64
CA VAL A 40 -13.32 -6.37 -7.82
C VAL A 40 -11.87 -6.18 -7.40
N GLU A 41 -11.18 -7.28 -7.15
CA GLU A 41 -9.76 -7.29 -6.85
C GLU A 41 -8.97 -7.08 -8.14
N TYR A 42 -8.49 -5.87 -8.36
CA TYR A 42 -7.48 -5.63 -9.40
C TYR A 42 -6.12 -6.05 -8.86
N PRO A 43 -5.47 -7.08 -9.44
CA PRO A 43 -4.14 -7.46 -9.03
C PRO A 43 -3.19 -6.28 -9.24
N THR A 44 -2.78 -5.63 -8.15
CA THR A 44 -1.92 -4.45 -8.21
C THR A 44 -0.66 -4.68 -7.40
N ILE A 45 0.48 -4.31 -7.95
CA ILE A 45 1.77 -4.35 -7.26
C ILE A 45 2.35 -2.93 -7.23
N SER A 46 2.70 -2.47 -6.04
CA SER A 46 3.35 -1.18 -5.83
C SER A 46 4.82 -1.37 -5.54
N VAL A 47 5.67 -0.77 -6.35
CA VAL A 47 7.13 -0.74 -6.17
C VAL A 47 7.53 0.61 -5.61
N SER A 48 8.29 0.62 -4.53
CA SER A 48 8.72 1.84 -3.85
C SER A 48 10.25 1.88 -3.76
N ALA A 49 10.81 3.06 -3.99
CA ALA A 49 12.23 3.33 -3.82
C ALA A 49 12.43 4.68 -3.12
N SER A 50 13.47 4.78 -2.28
CA SER A 50 13.78 6.00 -1.56
C SER A 50 15.24 6.39 -1.72
N MET A 51 15.48 7.68 -1.98
CA MET A 51 16.81 8.29 -2.08
C MET A 51 16.80 9.63 -1.34
N ALA A 52 17.32 9.64 -0.12
CA ALA A 52 17.30 10.83 0.72
C ALA A 52 17.97 12.04 0.04
N GLY A 53 17.32 13.20 0.11
CA GLY A 53 17.82 14.45 -0.44
C GLY A 53 17.65 14.62 -1.95
N ALA A 54 17.08 13.65 -2.66
CA ALA A 54 16.82 13.77 -4.10
C ALA A 54 15.59 14.65 -4.36
N SER A 55 15.68 15.49 -5.40
CA SER A 55 14.52 16.24 -5.90
C SER A 55 13.53 15.33 -6.60
N PRO A 56 12.24 15.71 -6.73
CA PRO A 56 11.25 14.93 -7.48
C PRO A 56 11.67 14.65 -8.93
N SER A 57 12.30 15.62 -9.60
CA SER A 57 12.81 15.46 -10.97
C SER A 57 13.97 14.45 -11.03
N THR A 58 14.88 14.48 -10.07
CA THR A 58 15.96 13.49 -9.96
C THR A 58 15.40 12.09 -9.69
N MET A 59 14.42 11.97 -8.79
CA MET A 59 13.73 10.69 -8.52
C MET A 59 13.04 10.15 -9.78
N ALA A 60 12.38 11.01 -10.54
CA ALA A 60 11.71 10.61 -11.78
C ALA A 60 12.71 10.11 -12.84
N SER A 61 13.75 10.88 -13.12
CA SER A 61 14.70 10.55 -14.20
C SER A 61 15.68 9.44 -13.86
N SER A 62 16.19 9.43 -12.62
CA SER A 62 17.28 8.51 -12.24
C SER A 62 16.79 7.22 -11.59
N VAL A 63 15.56 7.20 -11.03
CA VAL A 63 15.03 6.03 -10.34
C VAL A 63 13.75 5.50 -10.98
N ALA A 64 12.74 6.36 -11.21
CA ALA A 64 11.47 5.91 -11.77
C ALA A 64 11.63 5.41 -13.20
N THR A 65 12.25 6.20 -14.09
CA THR A 65 12.41 5.85 -15.51
C THR A 65 13.14 4.51 -15.74
N PRO A 66 14.28 4.19 -15.10
CA PRO A 66 14.88 2.88 -15.20
C PRO A 66 13.98 1.73 -14.72
N LEU A 67 13.26 1.95 -13.60
CA LEU A 67 12.30 0.96 -13.08
C LEU A 67 11.14 0.75 -14.04
N GLU A 68 10.52 1.83 -14.53
CA GLU A 68 9.41 1.78 -15.49
C GLU A 68 9.79 1.01 -16.76
N ARG A 69 10.99 1.25 -17.27
CA ARG A 69 11.49 0.57 -18.48
C ARG A 69 11.58 -0.94 -18.28
N ARG A 70 12.02 -1.41 -17.11
CA ARG A 70 12.11 -2.85 -16.79
C ARG A 70 10.77 -3.45 -16.41
N LEU A 71 9.97 -2.73 -15.64
CA LEU A 71 8.65 -3.19 -15.19
C LEU A 71 7.64 -3.23 -16.34
N GLY A 72 7.74 -2.31 -17.30
CA GLY A 72 6.86 -2.28 -18.47
C GLY A 72 7.03 -3.43 -19.46
N THR A 73 8.09 -4.24 -19.33
CA THR A 73 8.27 -5.45 -20.15
C THR A 73 7.55 -6.68 -19.60
N ILE A 74 6.95 -6.56 -18.40
CA ILE A 74 6.23 -7.67 -17.76
C ILE A 74 4.89 -7.88 -18.47
N ALA A 75 4.61 -9.14 -18.83
CA ALA A 75 3.38 -9.49 -19.52
C ALA A 75 2.14 -9.31 -18.62
N GLY A 76 1.04 -8.82 -19.19
CA GLY A 76 -0.23 -8.64 -18.49
C GLY A 76 -0.31 -7.39 -17.61
N VAL A 77 0.60 -6.44 -17.79
CA VAL A 77 0.48 -5.09 -17.20
C VAL A 77 -0.48 -4.29 -18.07
N ASN A 78 -1.62 -3.91 -17.50
CA ASN A 78 -2.64 -3.08 -18.16
C ASN A 78 -2.37 -1.60 -17.97
N GLU A 79 -1.95 -1.22 -16.78
CA GLU A 79 -1.68 0.17 -16.45
C GLU A 79 -0.44 0.26 -15.55
N MET A 80 0.39 1.24 -15.81
CA MET A 80 1.54 1.58 -14.98
C MET A 80 1.52 3.08 -14.69
N THR A 81 1.47 3.41 -13.40
CA THR A 81 1.47 4.80 -12.92
C THR A 81 2.66 5.01 -12.00
N SER A 82 3.43 6.07 -12.23
CA SER A 82 4.51 6.45 -11.33
C SER A 82 4.26 7.81 -10.68
N ARG A 83 4.68 7.92 -9.43
CA ARG A 83 4.64 9.17 -8.67
C ARG A 83 5.97 9.37 -7.97
N SER A 84 6.63 10.46 -8.31
CA SER A 84 7.89 10.87 -7.69
C SER A 84 7.68 12.10 -6.83
N SER A 85 8.17 12.04 -5.60
CA SER A 85 8.18 13.13 -4.64
C SER A 85 9.60 13.34 -4.11
N SER A 86 9.80 14.31 -3.23
CA SER A 86 11.11 14.56 -2.64
C SER A 86 11.60 13.33 -1.88
N GLY A 87 12.69 12.74 -2.33
CA GLY A 87 13.34 11.60 -1.70
C GLY A 87 12.64 10.25 -1.90
N SER A 88 11.53 10.15 -2.62
CA SER A 88 10.82 8.89 -2.83
C SER A 88 10.14 8.79 -4.19
N THR A 89 10.06 7.57 -4.71
CA THR A 89 9.25 7.25 -5.89
C THR A 89 8.43 5.99 -5.64
N ARG A 90 7.25 5.95 -6.24
CA ARG A 90 6.36 4.80 -6.23
C ARG A 90 5.87 4.52 -7.63
N VAL A 91 6.01 3.28 -8.07
CA VAL A 91 5.48 2.78 -9.34
C VAL A 91 4.41 1.75 -9.04
N SER A 92 3.18 2.01 -9.48
CA SER A 92 2.05 1.11 -9.31
C SER A 92 1.77 0.41 -10.62
N LEU A 93 1.70 -0.91 -10.59
CA LEU A 93 1.45 -1.79 -11.73
C LEU A 93 0.10 -2.47 -11.51
N GLN A 94 -0.83 -2.25 -12.40
CA GLN A 94 -2.11 -2.95 -12.42
C GLN A 94 -2.06 -4.04 -13.50
N PHE A 95 -2.40 -5.26 -13.10
CA PHE A 95 -2.39 -6.43 -13.97
C PHE A 95 -3.80 -6.80 -14.40
N ASP A 96 -3.89 -7.63 -15.44
CA ASP A 96 -5.14 -8.25 -15.86
C ASP A 96 -5.79 -9.05 -14.73
N LEU A 97 -7.12 -9.04 -14.66
CA LEU A 97 -7.90 -9.76 -13.63
C LEU A 97 -7.65 -11.27 -13.64
N SER A 98 -7.30 -11.83 -14.81
CA SER A 98 -6.99 -13.25 -14.96
C SER A 98 -5.58 -13.62 -14.48
N ARG A 99 -4.73 -12.61 -14.16
CA ARG A 99 -3.33 -12.82 -13.82
C ARG A 99 -3.17 -13.23 -12.35
N ASN A 100 -2.39 -14.27 -12.11
CA ASN A 100 -2.03 -14.65 -10.75
C ASN A 100 -1.02 -13.65 -10.16
N ILE A 101 -1.41 -12.99 -9.05
CA ILE A 101 -0.60 -11.94 -8.40
C ILE A 101 0.72 -12.46 -7.86
N ASP A 102 0.81 -13.73 -7.46
CA ASP A 102 2.05 -14.32 -6.93
C ASP A 102 3.07 -14.55 -8.04
N SER A 103 2.60 -14.93 -9.21
CA SER A 103 3.46 -15.03 -10.41
C SER A 103 3.95 -13.65 -10.84
N ALA A 104 3.05 -12.67 -10.91
CA ALA A 104 3.39 -11.29 -11.24
C ALA A 104 4.40 -10.70 -10.24
N ALA A 105 4.26 -10.99 -8.94
CA ALA A 105 5.18 -10.52 -7.92
C ALA A 105 6.61 -11.08 -8.09
N ARG A 106 6.74 -12.33 -8.51
CA ARG A 106 8.07 -12.91 -8.83
C ARG A 106 8.71 -12.24 -10.04
N GLU A 107 7.92 -11.95 -11.07
CA GLU A 107 8.40 -11.24 -12.26
C GLU A 107 8.80 -9.79 -11.94
N VAL A 108 8.00 -9.10 -11.12
CA VAL A 108 8.32 -7.76 -10.61
C VAL A 108 9.64 -7.78 -9.82
N GLN A 109 9.85 -8.77 -8.95
CA GLN A 109 11.10 -8.91 -8.22
C GLN A 109 12.30 -9.16 -9.16
N ALA A 110 12.12 -10.00 -10.18
CA ALA A 110 13.15 -10.22 -11.19
C ALA A 110 13.47 -8.94 -11.98
N ALA A 111 12.45 -8.17 -12.37
CA ALA A 111 12.61 -6.89 -13.05
C ALA A 111 13.32 -5.84 -12.17
N ILE A 112 12.99 -5.77 -10.86
CA ILE A 112 13.70 -4.91 -9.90
C ILE A 112 15.19 -5.30 -9.83
N ASN A 113 15.47 -6.59 -9.74
CA ASN A 113 16.85 -7.07 -9.69
C ASN A 113 17.62 -6.74 -10.99
N ALA A 114 16.96 -6.85 -12.14
CA ALA A 114 17.56 -6.48 -13.43
C ALA A 114 17.78 -4.95 -13.55
N ALA A 115 16.90 -4.14 -12.95
CA ALA A 115 17.03 -2.69 -12.95
C ALA A 115 18.19 -2.18 -12.07
N ARG A 116 18.72 -2.97 -11.14
CA ARG A 116 19.77 -2.54 -10.20
C ARG A 116 21.00 -1.95 -10.88
N ALA A 117 21.39 -2.50 -12.03
CA ALA A 117 22.56 -2.00 -12.78
C ALA A 117 22.32 -0.59 -13.36
N ASP A 118 21.05 -0.25 -13.60
CA ASP A 118 20.65 1.01 -14.20
C ASP A 118 20.30 2.08 -13.13
N LEU A 119 20.25 1.68 -11.84
CA LEU A 119 19.92 2.56 -10.71
C LEU A 119 21.17 3.23 -10.13
N PRO A 120 21.05 4.48 -9.60
CA PRO A 120 22.18 5.19 -9.01
C PRO A 120 22.75 4.47 -7.78
N ALA A 121 24.08 4.45 -7.65
CA ALA A 121 24.76 3.90 -6.48
C ALA A 121 24.40 4.60 -5.15
N SER A 122 23.88 5.85 -5.22
CA SER A 122 23.38 6.59 -4.08
C SER A 122 22.06 6.08 -3.50
N LEU A 123 21.41 5.12 -4.17
CA LEU A 123 20.23 4.45 -3.66
C LEU A 123 20.66 3.45 -2.57
N ARG A 124 20.52 3.85 -1.29
CA ARG A 124 20.99 3.06 -0.13
C ARG A 124 20.26 1.73 0.05
N SER A 125 19.00 1.67 -0.30
CA SER A 125 18.17 0.47 -0.23
C SER A 125 17.65 0.07 -1.60
N ASN A 126 17.58 -1.23 -1.84
CA ASN A 126 16.93 -1.72 -3.05
C ASN A 126 15.46 -1.30 -3.08
N PRO A 127 14.89 -1.06 -4.28
CA PRO A 127 13.46 -0.92 -4.42
C PRO A 127 12.75 -2.14 -3.83
N THR A 128 11.68 -1.90 -3.11
CA THR A 128 10.84 -2.93 -2.51
C THR A 128 9.49 -2.96 -3.21
N TYR A 129 8.89 -4.14 -3.31
CA TYR A 129 7.54 -4.25 -3.84
C TYR A 129 6.55 -4.70 -2.78
N ARG A 130 5.30 -4.35 -2.96
CA ARG A 130 4.17 -4.72 -2.12
C ARG A 130 2.99 -5.08 -3.02
N LYS A 131 2.34 -6.20 -2.72
CA LYS A 131 1.04 -6.50 -3.33
C LYS A 131 0.04 -5.52 -2.72
N ALA A 132 -0.65 -4.78 -3.55
CA ALA A 132 -1.64 -3.80 -3.12
C ALA A 132 -3.00 -4.19 -3.71
N ASN A 133 -4.02 -4.13 -2.89
CA ASN A 133 -5.38 -4.12 -3.38
C ASN A 133 -5.92 -2.70 -3.22
N PRO A 134 -6.08 -1.92 -4.30
CA PRO A 134 -6.57 -0.55 -4.21
C PRO A 134 -8.01 -0.46 -3.65
N ALA A 135 -8.75 -1.56 -3.69
CA ALA A 135 -10.08 -1.64 -3.08
C ALA A 135 -10.06 -1.89 -1.57
N SER A 136 -8.89 -2.23 -0.99
CA SER A 136 -8.74 -2.47 0.44
C SER A 136 -8.63 -1.14 1.19
N SER A 137 -9.75 -0.65 1.68
CA SER A 137 -9.74 0.41 2.70
C SER A 137 -9.32 -0.17 4.05
N PRO A 138 -8.60 0.58 4.89
CA PRO A 138 -8.29 0.12 6.23
C PRO A 138 -9.58 -0.15 7.01
N VAL A 139 -9.69 -1.36 7.58
CA VAL A 139 -10.86 -1.78 8.38
C VAL A 139 -10.91 -1.02 9.70
N ILE A 140 -9.73 -0.75 10.29
CA ILE A 140 -9.59 -0.04 11.56
C ILE A 140 -8.44 0.95 11.45
N ILE A 141 -8.68 2.19 11.86
CA ILE A 141 -7.65 3.23 12.01
C ILE A 141 -7.52 3.54 13.49
N LEU A 142 -6.35 3.26 14.07
CA LEU A 142 -6.06 3.52 15.47
C LEU A 142 -5.20 4.80 15.58
N ALA A 143 -5.73 5.82 16.25
CA ALA A 143 -4.98 7.03 16.58
C ALA A 143 -4.37 6.89 17.98
N LEU A 144 -3.05 6.88 18.06
CA LEU A 144 -2.31 6.74 19.32
C LEU A 144 -1.77 8.09 19.76
N THR A 145 -2.18 8.53 20.95
CA THR A 145 -1.74 9.79 21.54
C THR A 145 -1.22 9.56 22.95
N SER A 146 -0.26 10.40 23.38
CA SER A 146 0.27 10.36 24.75
C SER A 146 0.51 11.78 25.26
N LYS A 147 0.27 11.98 26.56
CA LYS A 147 0.59 13.23 27.26
C LYS A 147 2.03 13.28 27.75
N THR A 148 2.70 12.13 27.82
CA THR A 148 4.02 11.98 28.46
C THR A 148 5.13 11.52 27.51
N LYS A 149 4.78 10.95 26.34
CA LYS A 149 5.75 10.41 25.38
C LYS A 149 5.81 11.26 24.13
N THR A 150 7.00 11.41 23.58
CA THR A 150 7.22 12.10 22.30
C THR A 150 6.70 11.24 21.12
N PRO A 151 6.37 11.86 19.97
CA PRO A 151 5.93 11.11 18.77
C PRO A 151 6.90 10.00 18.35
N GLY A 152 8.22 10.22 18.47
CA GLY A 152 9.23 9.21 18.17
C GLY A 152 9.17 8.01 19.11
N GLN A 153 8.99 8.26 20.42
CA GLN A 153 8.85 7.18 21.41
C GLN A 153 7.55 6.38 21.23
N ILE A 154 6.47 7.06 20.81
CA ILE A 154 5.22 6.38 20.48
C ILE A 154 5.44 5.50 19.26
N TYR A 155 6.06 6.03 18.20
CA TYR A 155 6.36 5.27 16.99
C TYR A 155 7.20 4.03 17.27
N ASP A 156 8.24 4.16 18.07
CA ASP A 156 9.12 3.06 18.48
C ASP A 156 8.36 1.96 19.23
N ALA A 157 7.52 2.33 20.19
CA ALA A 157 6.71 1.38 20.93
C ALA A 157 5.67 0.68 20.03
N VAL A 158 5.08 1.42 19.09
CA VAL A 158 4.06 0.89 18.17
C VAL A 158 4.70 -0.03 17.13
N SER A 159 5.83 0.35 16.54
CA SER A 159 6.52 -0.46 15.52
C SER A 159 7.07 -1.76 16.09
N ASN A 160 7.62 -1.74 17.30
CA ASN A 160 8.28 -2.90 17.90
C ASN A 160 7.33 -3.84 18.63
N VAL A 161 6.21 -3.34 19.15
CA VAL A 161 5.31 -4.16 19.99
C VAL A 161 3.92 -4.29 19.36
N VAL A 162 3.24 -3.17 19.10
CA VAL A 162 1.83 -3.18 18.70
C VAL A 162 1.66 -3.75 17.29
N SER A 163 2.48 -3.28 16.34
CA SER A 163 2.42 -3.74 14.96
C SER A 163 2.68 -5.24 14.84
N GLN A 164 3.69 -5.76 15.57
CA GLN A 164 4.00 -7.18 15.55
C GLN A 164 2.90 -8.04 16.17
N ARG A 165 2.28 -7.57 17.25
CA ARG A 165 1.16 -8.28 17.88
C ARG A 165 -0.08 -8.29 17.02
N LEU A 166 -0.41 -7.17 16.40
CA LEU A 166 -1.56 -7.07 15.50
C LEU A 166 -1.36 -7.90 14.23
N ALA A 167 -0.16 -7.94 13.67
CA ALA A 167 0.14 -8.75 12.50
C ALA A 167 0.03 -10.27 12.73
N GLN A 168 0.04 -10.72 14.00
CA GLN A 168 -0.11 -12.12 14.38
C GLN A 168 -1.56 -12.54 14.62
N VAL A 169 -2.51 -11.61 14.56
CA VAL A 169 -3.94 -11.90 14.74
C VAL A 169 -4.50 -12.51 13.45
N ASP A 170 -5.21 -13.62 13.57
CA ASP A 170 -5.85 -14.27 12.44
C ASP A 170 -6.82 -13.32 11.74
N GLY A 171 -6.70 -13.22 10.41
CA GLY A 171 -7.50 -12.33 9.58
C GLY A 171 -6.92 -10.94 9.36
N VAL A 172 -5.80 -10.57 10.00
CA VAL A 172 -5.08 -9.33 9.74
C VAL A 172 -4.12 -9.52 8.57
N GLY A 173 -4.40 -8.87 7.45
CA GLY A 173 -3.57 -8.95 6.24
C GLY A 173 -2.34 -8.05 6.28
N ASP A 174 -2.46 -6.86 6.84
CA ASP A 174 -1.36 -5.88 6.93
C ASP A 174 -1.61 -4.85 8.03
N VAL A 175 -0.52 -4.32 8.59
CA VAL A 175 -0.54 -3.25 9.61
C VAL A 175 0.35 -2.11 9.14
N GLU A 176 -0.26 -1.01 8.71
CA GLU A 176 0.47 0.17 8.23
C GLU A 176 0.61 1.21 9.35
N LEU A 177 1.84 1.69 9.53
CA LEU A 177 2.15 2.71 10.53
C LEU A 177 2.37 4.06 9.82
N GLY A 178 1.65 5.08 10.28
CA GLY A 178 1.75 6.44 9.77
C GLY A 178 1.94 7.48 10.87
N GLY A 179 2.35 8.69 10.48
CA GLY A 179 2.40 9.86 11.36
C GLY A 179 3.51 9.88 12.41
N GLY A 180 4.41 8.90 12.42
CA GLY A 180 5.57 8.87 13.31
C GLY A 180 6.76 9.64 12.74
N SER A 181 7.63 10.13 13.63
CA SER A 181 8.94 10.66 13.28
C SER A 181 10.03 9.71 13.75
N LEU A 182 10.85 9.22 12.82
CA LEU A 182 12.06 8.50 13.19
C LEU A 182 13.11 9.45 13.72
N PRO A 183 13.89 9.06 14.73
CA PRO A 183 15.02 9.84 15.16
C PRO A 183 16.01 10.02 13.99
N ALA A 184 16.43 11.26 13.75
CA ALA A 184 17.37 11.59 12.69
C ALA A 184 18.41 12.59 13.21
N VAL A 185 19.65 12.41 12.78
CA VAL A 185 20.71 13.39 13.00
C VAL A 185 20.66 14.39 11.86
N ARG A 186 20.42 15.67 12.18
CA ARG A 186 20.47 16.76 11.22
C ARG A 186 21.80 17.47 11.34
N VAL A 187 22.54 17.53 10.24
CA VAL A 187 23.76 18.31 10.13
C VAL A 187 23.47 19.57 9.33
N GLU A 188 23.52 20.73 9.97
CA GLU A 188 23.33 22.00 9.32
C GLU A 188 24.69 22.58 8.94
N LEU A 189 24.85 22.94 7.66
CA LEU A 189 26.08 23.47 7.12
C LEU A 189 25.99 25.01 7.07
N LEU A 190 27.04 25.66 7.55
CA LEU A 190 27.21 27.09 7.44
C LEU A 190 28.00 27.43 6.16
N PRO A 191 27.37 27.99 5.11
CA PRO A 191 28.03 28.23 3.82
C PRO A 191 29.28 29.11 3.95
N PHE A 192 29.23 30.10 4.81
CA PHE A 192 30.37 30.99 5.08
C PHE A 192 31.60 30.26 5.69
N ALA A 193 31.35 29.32 6.59
CA ALA A 193 32.43 28.53 7.20
C ALA A 193 33.05 27.58 6.16
N LEU A 194 32.20 26.92 5.35
CA LEU A 194 32.67 26.04 4.28
C LEU A 194 33.57 26.79 3.28
N HIS A 195 33.15 27.96 2.85
CA HIS A 195 33.92 28.78 1.93
C HIS A 195 35.26 29.24 2.57
N ARG A 196 35.23 29.62 3.84
CA ARG A 196 36.45 30.08 4.58
C ARG A 196 37.49 28.96 4.72
N TYR A 197 37.03 27.71 4.90
CA TYR A 197 37.93 26.57 5.07
C TYR A 197 38.19 25.82 3.73
N GLY A 198 37.61 26.25 2.61
CA GLY A 198 37.78 25.61 1.30
C GLY A 198 37.20 24.21 1.23
N ILE A 199 36.22 23.90 2.09
CA ILE A 199 35.56 22.57 2.16
C ILE A 199 34.37 22.58 1.26
N SER A 200 34.27 21.59 0.35
CA SER A 200 33.08 21.40 -0.50
C SER A 200 31.96 20.69 0.26
N THR A 201 30.72 20.92 -0.19
CA THR A 201 29.55 20.15 0.33
C THR A 201 29.67 18.66 0.05
N ALA A 202 30.45 18.28 -0.98
CA ALA A 202 30.72 16.88 -1.31
C ALA A 202 31.62 16.23 -0.25
N ASP A 203 32.64 16.96 0.25
CA ASP A 203 33.54 16.44 1.28
C ASP A 203 32.81 16.21 2.60
N VAL A 204 31.91 17.14 2.98
CA VAL A 204 31.07 16.96 4.18
C VAL A 204 30.12 15.76 4.03
N ARG A 205 29.54 15.59 2.84
CA ARG A 205 28.70 14.42 2.56
C ARG A 205 29.48 13.12 2.66
N ALA A 206 30.70 13.06 2.09
CA ALA A 206 31.55 11.90 2.18
C ALA A 206 31.93 11.58 3.64
N ALA A 207 32.31 12.58 4.43
CA ALA A 207 32.61 12.42 5.84
C ALA A 207 31.39 11.95 6.66
N SER A 208 30.21 12.52 6.41
CA SER A 208 28.98 12.11 7.10
C SER A 208 28.47 10.72 6.68
N GLN A 209 28.94 10.18 5.57
CA GLN A 209 28.64 8.82 5.13
C GLN A 209 29.60 7.78 5.73
N ALA A 210 30.78 8.22 6.13
CA ALA A 210 31.83 7.38 6.73
C ALA A 210 31.69 7.27 8.27
N ALA A 211 30.92 8.15 8.88
CA ALA A 211 30.63 8.18 10.32
C ALA A 211 29.37 7.35 10.66
#